data_e057466a7414bb18f17e071a9f095128
#
_entry.id   e057466a7414bb18f17e071a9f095128
#
_cell.length_a   1.000
_cell.length_b   1.000
_cell.length_c   1.000
_cell.angle_alpha   90.00
_cell.angle_beta   90.00
_cell.angle_gamma   90.00
#
_symmetry.space_group_name_H-M   'P 1'
#
loop_
_entity.id
_entity.type
_entity.pdbx_description
1 polymer ?
#
loop_
_entity_poly.entity_id
_entity_poly.type
_entity_poly.pdbx_seq_one_letter_code
_entity_poly.pdbx_strand_id
1 'polypeptide(L)'
;MKVIILGGCGGMGRYAAKMISSFNKIQLFTIADLHQNDAEEFAKELGTHVNGIGLDINDKENLYETLKDFDVVLNTVGPFFKYGYEVLKTSLNANCHYMDICDDWEPTEKMLELDHLAKEKGLLAILGL
;
A
#
# COMPACT_ATOMS: atom_id res chain seq x y z
N MET A 1 12.93 5.32 -6.34
CA MET A 1 11.76 4.47 -6.11
C MET A 1 10.72 5.28 -5.36
N LYS A 2 9.47 5.21 -5.78
CA LYS A 2 8.31 5.88 -5.15
C LYS A 2 7.48 4.84 -4.42
N VAL A 3 7.25 5.04 -3.12
CA VAL A 3 6.58 4.07 -2.25
C VAL A 3 5.37 4.71 -1.57
N ILE A 4 4.27 3.98 -1.52
CA ILE A 4 3.07 4.36 -0.76
C ILE A 4 2.71 3.27 0.24
N ILE A 5 2.31 3.67 1.44
CA ILE A 5 1.74 2.76 2.44
C ILE A 5 0.25 3.09 2.62
N LEU A 6 -0.60 2.08 2.49
CA LEU A 6 -2.04 2.19 2.76
C LEU A 6 -2.32 1.77 4.20
N GLY A 7 -3.13 2.54 4.90
CA GLY A 7 -3.39 2.34 6.32
C GLY A 7 -2.21 2.77 7.20
N GLY A 8 -1.43 3.73 6.74
CA GLY A 8 -0.19 4.15 7.39
C GLY A 8 -0.34 4.74 8.79
N CYS A 9 -1.53 5.17 9.18
CA CYS A 9 -1.83 5.67 10.52
C CYS A 9 -2.28 4.58 11.51
N GLY A 10 -2.53 3.36 11.05
CA GLY A 10 -2.84 2.21 11.90
C GLY A 10 -1.62 1.70 12.67
N GLY A 11 -1.83 0.76 13.60
CA GLY A 11 -0.76 0.26 14.47
C GLY A 11 0.44 -0.29 13.70
N MET A 12 0.22 -1.27 12.81
CA MET A 12 1.30 -1.85 11.98
C MET A 12 1.78 -0.87 10.91
N GLY A 13 0.86 -0.08 10.34
CA GLY A 13 1.19 0.95 9.35
C GLY A 13 2.18 1.98 9.89
N ARG A 14 1.96 2.50 11.10
CA ARG A 14 2.87 3.44 11.75
C ARG A 14 4.26 2.86 11.99
N TYR A 15 4.31 1.60 12.41
CA TYR A 15 5.60 0.91 12.61
C TYR A 15 6.37 0.78 11.30
N ALA A 16 5.72 0.25 10.27
CA ALA A 16 6.32 0.11 8.94
C ALA A 16 6.74 1.46 8.35
N ALA A 17 5.90 2.49 8.46
CA ALA A 17 6.20 3.82 7.94
C ALA A 17 7.46 4.43 8.60
N LYS A 18 7.63 4.27 9.91
CA LYS A 18 8.85 4.71 10.61
C LYS A 18 10.10 4.02 10.07
N MET A 19 10.02 2.73 9.80
CA MET A 19 11.15 1.98 9.23
C MET A 19 11.46 2.44 7.80
N ILE A 20 10.44 2.54 6.96
CA ILE A 20 10.58 2.92 5.54
C ILE A 20 11.12 4.33 5.40
N SER A 21 10.70 5.27 6.24
CA SER A 21 11.15 6.67 6.19
C SER A 21 12.67 6.84 6.36
N SER A 22 13.35 5.84 6.92
CA SER A 22 14.81 5.85 7.08
C SER A 22 15.58 5.28 5.88
N PHE A 23 14.90 4.77 4.85
CA PHE A 23 15.56 4.14 3.70
C PHE A 23 16.07 5.18 2.70
N ASN A 24 17.37 5.14 2.43
CA ASN A 24 18.05 6.14 1.58
C ASN A 24 17.71 6.08 0.08
N LYS A 25 17.12 4.97 -0.40
CA LYS A 25 16.82 4.75 -1.83
C LYS A 25 15.40 5.13 -2.24
N ILE A 26 14.61 5.65 -1.32
CA ILE A 26 13.24 6.08 -1.59
C ILE A 26 13.24 7.56 -1.92
N GLN A 27 12.81 7.89 -3.15
CA GLN A 27 12.73 9.27 -3.65
C GLN A 27 11.48 10.00 -3.17
N LEU A 28 10.38 9.25 -3.08
CA LEU A 28 9.09 9.73 -2.61
C LEU A 28 8.48 8.66 -1.72
N PHE A 29 8.13 9.05 -0.50
CA PHE A 29 7.37 8.19 0.41
C PHE A 29 6.06 8.88 0.78
N THR A 30 4.95 8.17 0.61
CA THR A 30 3.61 8.69 0.91
C THR A 30 2.88 7.78 1.89
N ILE A 31 2.31 8.40 2.90
CA ILE A 31 1.40 7.76 3.87
C ILE A 31 -0.01 8.06 3.42
N ALA A 32 -0.79 7.02 3.13
CA ALA A 32 -2.20 7.13 2.81
C ALA A 32 -3.04 6.52 3.93
N ASP A 33 -4.05 7.26 4.34
CA ASP A 33 -5.02 6.80 5.33
C ASP A 33 -6.39 7.39 5.02
N LEU A 34 -7.45 6.86 5.63
CA LEU A 34 -8.81 7.36 5.39
C LEU A 34 -8.95 8.84 5.77
N HIS A 35 -8.29 9.28 6.84
CA HIS A 35 -8.32 10.66 7.34
C HIS A 35 -7.07 11.42 6.92
N GLN A 36 -7.24 12.36 6.00
CA GLN A 36 -6.15 13.16 5.44
C GLN A 36 -5.33 13.89 6.53
N ASN A 37 -5.99 14.52 7.48
CA ASN A 37 -5.29 15.27 8.53
C ASN A 37 -4.34 14.38 9.35
N ASP A 38 -4.77 13.16 9.69
CA ASP A 38 -3.95 12.22 10.45
C ASP A 38 -2.73 11.77 9.62
N ALA A 39 -2.93 11.51 8.32
CA ALA A 39 -1.85 11.15 7.42
C ALA A 39 -0.83 12.28 7.25
N GLU A 40 -1.29 13.52 7.08
CA GLU A 40 -0.43 14.69 6.95
C GLU A 40 0.37 14.97 8.23
N GLU A 41 -0.28 14.90 9.40
CA GLU A 41 0.40 15.10 10.69
C GLU A 41 1.47 14.04 10.92
N PHE A 42 1.14 12.78 10.69
CA PHE A 42 2.10 11.70 10.85
C PHE A 42 3.26 11.79 9.84
N ALA A 43 2.99 12.17 8.61
CA ALA A 43 4.03 12.39 7.61
C ALA A 43 5.02 13.48 8.06
N LYS A 44 4.54 14.57 8.63
CA LYS A 44 5.38 15.66 9.18
C LYS A 44 6.28 15.19 10.32
N GLU A 45 5.79 14.28 11.18
CA GLU A 45 6.59 13.69 12.26
C GLU A 45 7.77 12.88 11.71
N LEU A 46 7.62 12.26 10.53
CA LEU A 46 8.65 11.41 9.92
C LEU A 46 9.69 12.18 9.10
N GLY A 47 9.36 13.38 8.66
CA GLY A 47 10.30 14.25 7.96
C GLY A 47 9.71 14.94 6.74
N THR A 48 10.46 15.91 6.20
CA THR A 48 10.03 16.75 5.07
C THR A 48 9.97 15.98 3.73
N HIS A 49 10.56 14.79 3.66
CA HIS A 49 10.57 13.91 2.48
C HIS A 49 9.39 12.93 2.46
N VAL A 50 8.50 12.99 3.45
CA VAL A 50 7.33 12.13 3.58
C VAL A 50 6.06 12.95 3.34
N ASN A 51 5.17 12.45 2.49
CA ASN A 51 3.88 13.06 2.22
C ASN A 51 2.75 12.28 2.89
N GLY A 52 1.68 12.98 3.26
CA GLY A 52 0.45 12.40 3.78
C GLY A 52 -0.74 12.71 2.87
N ILE A 53 -1.57 11.72 2.56
CA ILE A 53 -2.78 11.89 1.78
C ILE A 53 -3.98 11.16 2.40
N GLY A 54 -5.17 11.72 2.20
CA GLY A 54 -6.43 11.01 2.45
C GLY A 54 -6.77 10.10 1.29
N LEU A 55 -7.08 8.82 1.57
CA LEU A 55 -7.44 7.85 0.54
C LEU A 55 -8.41 6.81 1.12
N ASP A 56 -9.58 6.71 0.51
CA ASP A 56 -10.52 5.62 0.78
C ASP A 56 -10.26 4.47 -0.20
N ILE A 57 -9.81 3.32 0.30
CA ILE A 57 -9.54 2.13 -0.54
C ILE A 57 -10.81 1.53 -1.17
N ASN A 58 -12.00 1.89 -0.69
CA ASN A 58 -13.25 1.49 -1.31
C ASN A 58 -13.56 2.30 -2.58
N ASP A 59 -12.99 3.48 -2.73
CA ASP A 59 -13.01 4.24 -3.98
C ASP A 59 -11.96 3.68 -4.94
N LYS A 60 -12.35 2.65 -5.70
CA LYS A 60 -11.45 1.90 -6.60
C LYS A 60 -10.84 2.76 -7.68
N GLU A 61 -11.57 3.73 -8.20
CA GLU A 61 -11.08 4.65 -9.23
C GLU A 61 -9.99 5.56 -8.67
N ASN A 62 -10.24 6.17 -7.52
CA ASN A 62 -9.25 7.02 -6.85
C ASN A 62 -8.03 6.22 -6.38
N LEU A 63 -8.22 5.00 -5.89
CA LEU A 63 -7.12 4.10 -5.54
C LEU A 63 -6.24 3.79 -6.76
N TYR A 64 -6.85 3.43 -7.89
CA TYR A 64 -6.14 3.16 -9.14
C TYR A 64 -5.36 4.39 -9.61
N GLU A 65 -6.01 5.55 -9.68
CA GLU A 65 -5.38 6.80 -10.11
C GLU A 65 -4.20 7.19 -9.21
N THR A 66 -4.33 6.99 -7.90
CA THR A 66 -3.25 7.24 -6.95
C THR A 66 -2.08 6.29 -7.16
N LEU A 67 -2.34 4.98 -7.25
CA LEU A 67 -1.29 3.96 -7.34
C LEU A 67 -0.49 4.01 -8.64
N LYS A 68 -1.02 4.57 -9.73
CA LYS A 68 -0.29 4.74 -10.99
C LYS A 68 1.01 5.54 -10.85
N ASP A 69 1.09 6.41 -9.85
CA ASP A 69 2.25 7.27 -9.63
C ASP A 69 3.33 6.63 -8.74
N PHE A 70 3.10 5.41 -8.26
CA PHE A 70 4.01 4.71 -7.34
C PHE A 70 4.58 3.43 -7.94
N ASP A 71 5.79 3.08 -7.52
CA ASP A 71 6.45 1.83 -7.91
C ASP A 71 6.01 0.67 -7.02
N VAL A 72 5.84 0.92 -5.73
CA VAL A 72 5.52 -0.10 -4.72
C VAL A 72 4.46 0.42 -3.75
N VAL A 73 3.48 -0.42 -3.47
CA VAL A 73 2.51 -0.22 -2.40
C VAL A 73 2.69 -1.27 -1.29
N LEU A 74 2.72 -0.80 -0.05
CA LEU A 74 2.59 -1.66 1.14
C LEU A 74 1.17 -1.48 1.69
N ASN A 75 0.39 -2.56 1.66
CA ASN A 75 -0.97 -2.57 2.19
C ASN A 75 -1.01 -3.07 3.63
N THR A 76 -1.36 -2.21 4.56
CA THR A 76 -1.57 -2.54 5.98
C THR A 76 -3.03 -2.39 6.42
N VAL A 77 -3.96 -2.25 5.45
CA VAL A 77 -5.38 -2.08 5.73
C VAL A 77 -6.05 -3.43 5.96
N GLY A 78 -6.47 -3.69 7.17
CA GLY A 78 -7.31 -4.85 7.50
C GLY A 78 -8.80 -4.51 7.57
N PRO A 79 -9.68 -5.50 7.62
CA PRO A 79 -9.38 -6.93 7.51
C PRO A 79 -9.13 -7.38 6.05
N PHE A 80 -8.15 -8.24 5.85
CA PHE A 80 -7.71 -8.65 4.51
C PHE A 80 -8.75 -9.48 3.74
N PHE A 81 -9.59 -10.24 4.43
CA PHE A 81 -10.68 -10.97 3.79
C PHE A 81 -11.68 -10.04 3.08
N LYS A 82 -11.75 -8.78 3.49
CA LYS A 82 -12.63 -7.78 2.90
C LYS A 82 -11.95 -6.96 1.81
N TYR A 83 -10.69 -6.58 2.02
CA TYR A 83 -10.02 -5.58 1.19
C TYR A 83 -8.83 -6.12 0.38
N GLY A 84 -8.17 -7.18 0.85
CA GLY A 84 -6.90 -7.62 0.30
C GLY A 84 -6.92 -7.90 -1.19
N TYR A 85 -7.86 -8.69 -1.67
CA TYR A 85 -7.99 -9.06 -3.08
C TYR A 85 -8.17 -7.84 -3.99
N GLU A 86 -9.08 -6.94 -3.65
CA GLU A 86 -9.39 -5.76 -4.47
C GLU A 86 -8.23 -4.77 -4.51
N VAL A 87 -7.55 -4.58 -3.39
CA VAL A 87 -6.37 -3.70 -3.33
C VAL A 87 -5.22 -4.29 -4.15
N LEU A 88 -4.94 -5.59 -4.03
CA LEU A 88 -3.93 -6.26 -4.84
C LEU A 88 -4.26 -6.15 -6.34
N LYS A 89 -5.50 -6.46 -6.73
CA LYS A 89 -5.92 -6.38 -8.13
C LYS A 89 -5.78 -4.97 -8.69
N THR A 90 -6.21 -3.96 -7.94
CA THR A 90 -6.08 -2.56 -8.34
C THR A 90 -4.61 -2.15 -8.47
N SER A 91 -3.75 -2.60 -7.55
CA SER A 91 -2.31 -2.34 -7.58
C SER A 91 -1.66 -2.91 -8.84
N LEU A 92 -1.94 -4.16 -9.16
CA LEU A 92 -1.43 -4.80 -10.37
C LEU A 92 -1.93 -4.11 -11.65
N ASN A 93 -3.20 -3.71 -11.69
CA ASN A 93 -3.75 -2.96 -12.82
C ASN A 93 -3.10 -1.58 -12.99
N ALA A 94 -2.71 -0.95 -11.89
CA ALA A 94 -1.99 0.32 -11.87
C ALA A 94 -0.47 0.18 -12.16
N ASN A 95 0.01 -1.03 -12.48
CA ASN A 95 1.43 -1.35 -12.68
C ASN A 95 2.31 -1.05 -11.45
N CYS A 96 1.77 -1.29 -10.26
CA CYS A 96 2.43 -1.08 -8.99
C CYS A 96 2.77 -2.43 -8.35
N HIS A 97 4.01 -2.63 -7.89
CA HIS A 97 4.38 -3.79 -7.09
C HIS A 97 3.63 -3.76 -5.75
N TYR A 98 3.29 -4.92 -5.24
CA TYR A 98 2.43 -5.04 -4.05
C TYR A 98 3.11 -5.83 -2.94
N MET A 99 2.91 -5.37 -1.71
CA MET A 99 3.29 -6.08 -0.49
C MET A 99 2.19 -5.91 0.55
N ASP A 100 1.94 -6.94 1.37
CA ASP A 100 1.03 -6.84 2.50
C ASP A 100 1.50 -7.61 3.73
N ILE A 101 0.78 -7.46 4.82
CA ILE A 101 0.99 -8.12 6.10
C ILE A 101 -0.15 -9.09 6.44
N CYS A 102 -0.84 -9.63 5.42
CA CYS A 102 -1.94 -10.57 5.61
C CYS A 102 -1.46 -11.86 6.26
N ASP A 103 -2.01 -12.21 7.42
CA ASP A 103 -1.73 -13.46 8.13
C ASP A 103 -2.87 -14.49 8.05
N ASP A 104 -3.95 -14.15 7.36
CA ASP A 104 -5.10 -15.02 7.14
C ASP A 104 -4.91 -15.89 5.90
N TRP A 105 -5.13 -17.19 6.01
CA TRP A 105 -4.95 -18.14 4.90
C TRP A 105 -6.01 -17.99 3.80
N GLU A 106 -7.27 -17.76 4.16
CA GLU A 106 -8.40 -17.66 3.22
C GLU A 106 -8.25 -16.49 2.22
N PRO A 107 -8.02 -15.23 2.65
CA PRO A 107 -7.77 -14.16 1.70
C PRO A 107 -6.46 -14.36 0.92
N THR A 108 -5.43 -14.96 1.51
CA THR A 108 -4.17 -15.24 0.82
C THR A 108 -4.40 -16.22 -0.35
N GLU A 109 -5.16 -17.31 -0.13
CA GLU A 109 -5.50 -18.25 -1.19
C GLU A 109 -6.22 -17.57 -2.36
N LYS A 110 -7.18 -16.71 -2.06
CA LYS A 110 -7.89 -15.93 -3.09
C LYS A 110 -6.96 -14.95 -3.82
N MET A 111 -6.08 -14.26 -3.11
CA MET A 111 -5.12 -13.35 -3.72
C MET A 111 -4.12 -14.06 -4.64
N LEU A 112 -3.74 -15.30 -4.34
CA LEU A 112 -2.87 -16.11 -5.20
C LEU A 112 -3.47 -16.41 -6.59
N GLU A 113 -4.79 -16.33 -6.74
CA GLU A 113 -5.45 -16.45 -8.06
C GLU A 113 -5.03 -15.34 -9.04
N LEU A 114 -4.47 -14.24 -8.54
CA LEU A 114 -3.95 -13.12 -9.35
C LEU A 114 -2.50 -13.32 -9.83
N ASP A 115 -1.88 -14.46 -9.55
CA ASP A 115 -0.50 -14.76 -9.96
C ASP A 115 -0.28 -14.60 -11.48
N HIS A 116 -1.23 -15.05 -12.30
CA HIS A 116 -1.16 -14.88 -13.75
C HIS A 116 -1.13 -13.40 -14.17
N LEU A 117 -1.91 -12.53 -13.51
CA LEU A 117 -1.92 -11.10 -13.80
C LEU A 117 -0.59 -10.45 -13.43
N ALA A 118 -0.03 -10.79 -12.28
CA ALA A 118 1.27 -10.30 -11.85
C ALA A 118 2.38 -10.72 -12.83
N LYS A 119 2.40 -12.00 -13.25
CA LYS A 119 3.36 -12.52 -14.24
C LYS A 119 3.23 -11.83 -15.59
N GLU A 120 2.02 -11.69 -16.10
CA GLU A 120 1.75 -11.05 -17.38
C GLU A 120 2.28 -9.61 -17.41
N LYS A 121 2.16 -8.89 -16.31
CA LYS A 121 2.61 -7.50 -16.17
C LYS A 121 4.07 -7.34 -15.72
N GLY A 122 4.77 -8.43 -15.40
CA GLY A 122 6.13 -8.39 -14.87
C GLY A 122 6.22 -7.75 -13.48
N LEU A 123 5.18 -7.91 -12.66
CA LEU A 123 5.08 -7.32 -11.34
C LEU A 123 5.32 -8.35 -10.23
N LEU A 124 5.83 -7.89 -9.10
CA LEU A 124 6.02 -8.68 -7.89
C LEU A 124 4.88 -8.39 -6.91
N ALA A 125 4.29 -9.43 -6.36
CA ALA A 125 3.37 -9.36 -5.23
C ALA A 125 3.89 -10.26 -4.11
N ILE A 126 4.08 -9.71 -2.91
CA ILE A 126 4.50 -10.43 -1.70
C ILE A 126 3.36 -10.36 -0.70
N LEU A 127 2.83 -11.53 -0.33
CA LEU A 127 1.72 -11.66 0.60
C LEU A 127 2.22 -12.18 1.95
N GLY A 128 1.75 -11.58 3.04
CA GLY A 128 2.02 -12.09 4.38
C GLY A 128 3.44 -11.84 4.90
N LEU A 129 3.91 -10.64 4.76
CA LEU A 129 5.20 -10.23 5.32
C LEU A 129 5.29 -10.41 6.84
#